data_839611062b81546e704ff95378241054
#
_entry.id   839611062b81546e704ff95378241054
#
_cell.length_a   1.000
_cell.length_b   1.000
_cell.length_c   1.000
_cell.angle_alpha   90.00
_cell.angle_beta   90.00
_cell.angle_gamma   90.00
#
_symmetry.space_group_name_H-M   'P 1'
#
loop_
_entity.id
_entity.type
_entity.pdbx_description
1 polymer ?
#
loop_
_entity_poly.entity_id
_entity_poly.type
_entity_poly.pdbx_seq_one_letter_code
_entity_poly.pdbx_strand_id
1 'polypeptide(L)'
;MTPPTAAQRGVLLLSCPDAPGIVHAVSELLMQEKCTIVQSQQFGSSTSGIFFMRVEFAHVDGSSLDFDALRQEIEPLAGRFDMTWQLADAAQRLRTVIMVSKFAHCLNDLLFRNSIGELNLDIVAVVSNHPDLGRIADSYGVPFRHIPLTKDTKPRAEAALLDLVRDEDIDLVILARYMQILSDTLCKQLAGRAINIHHSMLPSFKGAKPYHQAHARGVKFIGATAHYVTADLDEGPIIEQELIRVDHSLSPDQLAARGREAETRALARAVRWHSENRIAVIGNRTVVFP
;
A
#
# COMPACT_ATOMS: atom_id res chain seq x y z
N MET A 1 24.41 -27.22 -4.85
CA MET A 1 23.32 -27.48 -3.91
C MET A 1 22.32 -26.35 -4.09
N THR A 2 21.15 -26.65 -4.58
CA THR A 2 20.03 -25.67 -4.63
C THR A 2 19.68 -25.31 -3.18
N PRO A 3 19.54 -24.05 -2.80
CA PRO A 3 19.09 -23.72 -1.46
C PRO A 3 17.71 -24.37 -1.23
N PRO A 4 17.40 -24.85 -0.02
CA PRO A 4 16.10 -25.41 0.27
C PRO A 4 15.04 -24.36 -0.09
N THR A 5 14.08 -24.76 -0.89
CA THR A 5 12.91 -23.92 -1.23
C THR A 5 12.31 -23.50 0.10
N ALA A 6 12.25 -22.20 0.37
CA ALA A 6 11.62 -21.71 1.59
C ALA A 6 10.18 -22.26 1.64
N ALA A 7 9.76 -22.79 2.79
CA ALA A 7 8.41 -23.31 2.97
C ALA A 7 7.40 -22.23 2.60
N GLN A 8 6.35 -22.61 1.86
CA GLN A 8 5.26 -21.70 1.50
C GLN A 8 4.61 -21.17 2.78
N ARG A 9 4.28 -19.89 2.81
CA ARG A 9 3.67 -19.21 3.96
C ARG A 9 2.34 -18.60 3.59
N GLY A 10 1.36 -18.79 4.46
CA GLY A 10 0.08 -18.12 4.42
C GLY A 10 0.06 -16.93 5.36
N VAL A 11 -0.67 -15.88 5.00
CA VAL A 11 -0.97 -14.74 5.86
C VAL A 11 -2.48 -14.63 6.00
N LEU A 12 -2.96 -14.72 7.24
CA LEU A 12 -4.35 -14.40 7.60
C LEU A 12 -4.36 -13.04 8.30
N LEU A 13 -5.05 -12.07 7.71
CA LEU A 13 -5.34 -10.77 8.30
C LEU A 13 -6.84 -10.71 8.60
N LEU A 14 -7.21 -10.38 9.82
CA LEU A 14 -8.62 -10.30 10.23
C LEU A 14 -8.92 -9.12 11.16
N SER A 15 -10.17 -8.72 11.15
CA SER A 15 -10.75 -7.81 12.14
C SER A 15 -12.18 -8.24 12.49
N CYS A 16 -12.58 -8.08 13.75
CA CYS A 16 -13.92 -8.44 14.22
C CYS A 16 -14.26 -7.68 15.51
N PRO A 17 -15.53 -7.66 15.96
CA PRO A 17 -15.85 -7.24 17.32
C PRO A 17 -14.99 -7.99 18.34
N ASP A 18 -14.42 -7.27 19.32
CA ASP A 18 -13.54 -7.88 20.31
C ASP A 18 -14.33 -8.81 21.25
N ALA A 19 -13.91 -10.05 21.32
CA ALA A 19 -14.55 -11.08 22.13
C ALA A 19 -13.53 -12.12 22.66
N PRO A 20 -13.77 -12.70 23.83
CA PRO A 20 -12.96 -13.81 24.33
C PRO A 20 -12.96 -15.01 23.38
N GLY A 21 -11.79 -15.63 23.20
CA GLY A 21 -11.66 -16.88 22.46
C GLY A 21 -11.26 -16.73 20.99
N ILE A 22 -11.17 -15.53 20.41
CA ILE A 22 -10.79 -15.31 19.01
C ILE A 22 -9.41 -15.93 18.72
N VAL A 23 -8.39 -15.59 19.49
CA VAL A 23 -7.02 -16.10 19.31
C VAL A 23 -6.96 -17.61 19.44
N HIS A 24 -7.68 -18.17 20.44
CA HIS A 24 -7.77 -19.62 20.61
C HIS A 24 -8.36 -20.29 19.38
N ALA A 25 -9.48 -19.79 18.88
CA ALA A 25 -10.19 -20.37 17.75
C ALA A 25 -9.36 -20.32 16.44
N VAL A 26 -8.66 -19.20 16.19
CA VAL A 26 -7.74 -19.08 15.05
C VAL A 26 -6.57 -20.05 15.19
N SER A 27 -5.97 -20.15 16.38
CA SER A 27 -4.84 -21.06 16.62
C SER A 27 -5.25 -22.53 16.55
N GLU A 28 -6.42 -22.88 17.02
CA GLU A 28 -6.99 -24.22 16.94
C GLU A 28 -7.22 -24.64 15.48
N LEU A 29 -7.82 -23.76 14.66
CA LEU A 29 -8.01 -24.00 13.23
C LEU A 29 -6.67 -24.27 12.56
N LEU A 30 -5.68 -23.40 12.73
CA LEU A 30 -4.35 -23.59 12.13
C LEU A 30 -3.68 -24.90 12.59
N MET A 31 -3.86 -25.29 13.84
CA MET A 31 -3.33 -26.56 14.36
C MET A 31 -4.05 -27.77 13.72
N GLN A 32 -5.37 -27.73 13.53
CA GLN A 32 -6.13 -28.78 12.86
C GLN A 32 -5.70 -28.95 11.40
N GLU A 33 -5.39 -27.83 10.73
CA GLU A 33 -4.84 -27.78 9.37
C GLU A 33 -3.32 -28.07 9.31
N LYS A 34 -2.74 -28.62 10.38
CA LYS A 34 -1.31 -28.96 10.51
C LYS A 34 -0.38 -27.79 10.18
N CYS A 35 -0.80 -26.58 10.49
CA CYS A 35 -0.01 -25.36 10.32
C CYS A 35 0.68 -24.97 11.62
N THR A 36 1.89 -24.42 11.50
CA THR A 36 2.61 -23.75 12.59
C THR A 36 2.59 -22.25 12.39
N ILE A 37 2.40 -21.50 13.48
CA ILE A 37 2.43 -20.04 13.46
C ILE A 37 3.89 -19.59 13.40
N VAL A 38 4.25 -18.82 12.36
CA VAL A 38 5.56 -18.22 12.18
C VAL A 38 5.64 -16.85 12.83
N GLN A 39 4.60 -16.03 12.65
CA GLN A 39 4.46 -14.71 13.27
C GLN A 39 2.99 -14.47 13.62
N SER A 40 2.75 -13.90 14.80
CA SER A 40 1.41 -13.46 15.21
C SER A 40 1.50 -12.07 15.83
N GLN A 41 0.67 -11.17 15.34
CA GLN A 41 0.51 -9.82 15.87
C GLN A 41 -0.98 -9.55 16.04
N GLN A 42 -1.33 -8.86 17.14
CA GLN A 42 -2.72 -8.56 17.43
C GLN A 42 -2.86 -7.21 18.12
N PHE A 43 -4.01 -6.59 17.96
CA PHE A 43 -4.34 -5.32 18.57
C PHE A 43 -5.85 -5.25 18.87
N GLY A 44 -6.21 -5.02 20.13
CA GLY A 44 -7.59 -4.72 20.54
C GLY A 44 -7.77 -3.21 20.72
N SER A 45 -8.66 -2.61 19.96
CA SER A 45 -8.96 -1.19 20.10
C SER A 45 -10.04 -0.95 21.15
N SER A 46 -9.65 -0.47 22.32
CA SER A 46 -10.60 -0.13 23.40
C SER A 46 -11.59 0.99 23.01
N THR A 47 -11.24 1.81 22.04
CA THR A 47 -12.08 2.93 21.57
C THR A 47 -13.14 2.49 20.55
N SER A 48 -12.85 1.51 19.70
CA SER A 48 -13.79 1.02 18.68
C SER A 48 -14.43 -0.32 19.07
N GLY A 49 -13.90 -1.03 20.06
CA GLY A 49 -14.33 -2.38 20.40
C GLY A 49 -14.01 -3.41 19.30
N ILE A 50 -13.04 -3.11 18.43
CA ILE A 50 -12.62 -4.00 17.34
C ILE A 50 -11.28 -4.64 17.67
N PHE A 51 -11.21 -5.94 17.47
CA PHE A 51 -10.00 -6.73 17.52
C PHE A 51 -9.42 -6.91 16.13
N PHE A 52 -8.10 -6.84 16.01
CA PHE A 52 -7.33 -7.03 14.78
C PHE A 52 -6.26 -8.07 15.02
N MET A 53 -6.05 -8.94 14.05
CA MET A 53 -4.99 -9.95 14.11
C MET A 53 -4.39 -10.19 12.74
N ARG A 54 -3.06 -10.30 12.69
CA ARG A 54 -2.30 -10.81 11.55
C ARG A 54 -1.53 -12.03 11.99
N VAL A 55 -1.72 -13.14 11.29
CA VAL A 55 -1.00 -14.39 11.54
C VAL A 55 -0.32 -14.82 10.26
N GLU A 56 0.98 -15.07 10.33
CA GLU A 56 1.75 -15.72 9.29
C GLU A 56 2.04 -17.16 9.73
N PHE A 57 1.79 -18.10 8.86
CA PHE A 57 1.86 -19.53 9.17
C PHE A 57 2.41 -20.34 7.99
N ALA A 58 2.86 -21.54 8.27
CA ALA A 58 3.33 -22.50 7.28
C ALA A 58 2.89 -23.92 7.68
N HIS A 59 2.85 -24.84 6.72
CA HIS A 59 2.60 -26.24 7.05
C HIS A 59 3.78 -26.83 7.84
N VAL A 60 3.51 -27.66 8.86
CA VAL A 60 4.52 -28.18 9.80
C VAL A 60 5.62 -29.01 9.13
N ASP A 61 5.34 -29.70 8.04
CA ASP A 61 6.30 -30.50 7.29
C ASP A 61 6.91 -29.75 6.08
N GLY A 62 6.56 -28.46 5.90
CA GLY A 62 7.02 -27.63 4.79
C GLY A 62 6.35 -27.92 3.45
N SER A 63 5.26 -28.71 3.43
CA SER A 63 4.46 -28.91 2.22
C SER A 63 3.71 -27.62 1.80
N SER A 64 3.17 -27.63 0.59
CA SER A 64 2.34 -26.53 0.09
C SER A 64 1.03 -26.41 0.88
N LEU A 65 0.57 -25.15 1.06
CA LEU A 65 -0.71 -24.85 1.67
C LEU A 65 -1.84 -24.98 0.63
N ASP A 66 -2.93 -25.61 1.02
CA ASP A 66 -4.18 -25.60 0.26
C ASP A 66 -5.02 -24.38 0.69
N PHE A 67 -4.88 -23.28 -0.04
CA PHE A 67 -5.58 -22.02 0.28
C PHE A 67 -7.09 -22.14 0.12
N ASP A 68 -7.59 -23.02 -0.75
CA ASP A 68 -9.04 -23.19 -0.95
C ASP A 68 -9.65 -23.98 0.20
N ALA A 69 -8.98 -25.04 0.66
CA ALA A 69 -9.37 -25.75 1.87
C ALA A 69 -9.34 -24.84 3.09
N LEU A 70 -8.25 -24.07 3.28
CA LEU A 70 -8.14 -23.11 4.37
C LEU A 70 -9.25 -22.05 4.35
N ARG A 71 -9.63 -21.54 3.19
CA ARG A 71 -10.78 -20.61 3.08
C ARG A 71 -12.08 -21.26 3.56
N GLN A 72 -12.32 -22.51 3.19
CA GLN A 72 -13.54 -23.23 3.61
C GLN A 72 -13.60 -23.43 5.13
N GLU A 73 -12.45 -23.67 5.77
CA GLU A 73 -12.38 -23.84 7.22
C GLU A 73 -12.44 -22.48 7.97
N ILE A 74 -11.93 -21.41 7.39
CA ILE A 74 -11.99 -20.06 7.99
C ILE A 74 -13.41 -19.48 7.94
N GLU A 75 -14.18 -19.76 6.89
CA GLU A 75 -15.53 -19.19 6.69
C GLU A 75 -16.49 -19.39 7.87
N PRO A 76 -16.66 -20.62 8.43
CA PRO A 76 -17.50 -20.84 9.60
C PRO A 76 -16.99 -20.09 10.84
N LEU A 77 -15.66 -20.01 11.02
CA LEU A 77 -15.03 -19.26 12.10
C LEU A 77 -15.30 -17.76 11.95
N ALA A 78 -15.15 -17.25 10.74
CA ALA A 78 -15.44 -15.86 10.42
C ALA A 78 -16.91 -15.51 10.69
N GLY A 79 -17.84 -16.38 10.32
CA GLY A 79 -19.26 -16.20 10.63
C GLY A 79 -19.56 -16.19 12.13
N ARG A 80 -18.86 -17.01 12.93
CA ARG A 80 -19.04 -17.08 14.40
C ARG A 80 -18.68 -15.78 15.11
N PHE A 81 -17.65 -15.07 14.65
CA PHE A 81 -17.11 -13.87 15.27
C PHE A 81 -17.39 -12.59 14.47
N ASP A 82 -18.18 -12.66 13.40
CA ASP A 82 -18.44 -11.54 12.48
C ASP A 82 -17.14 -10.92 11.97
N MET A 83 -16.23 -11.78 11.45
CA MET A 83 -14.92 -11.37 10.98
C MET A 83 -14.96 -10.82 9.56
N THR A 84 -14.29 -9.71 9.36
CA THR A 84 -13.76 -9.34 8.04
C THR A 84 -12.34 -9.90 7.95
N TRP A 85 -12.05 -10.69 6.90
CA TRP A 85 -10.76 -11.37 6.81
C TRP A 85 -10.22 -11.46 5.39
N GLN A 86 -8.92 -11.65 5.29
CA GLN A 86 -8.20 -11.88 4.05
C GLN A 86 -7.15 -12.97 4.28
N LEU A 87 -7.08 -13.94 3.37
CA LEU A 87 -6.08 -14.99 3.34
C LEU A 87 -5.26 -14.87 2.05
N ALA A 88 -3.95 -14.77 2.17
CA ALA A 88 -3.02 -14.58 1.07
C ALA A 88 -1.81 -15.51 1.15
N ASP A 89 -1.24 -15.87 0.00
CA ASP A 89 0.09 -16.45 -0.08
C ASP A 89 1.14 -15.34 0.10
N ALA A 90 2.02 -15.47 1.09
CA ALA A 90 3.07 -14.49 1.35
C ALA A 90 4.07 -14.32 0.19
N ALA A 91 4.17 -15.33 -0.69
CA ALA A 91 5.03 -15.28 -1.87
C ALA A 91 4.36 -14.66 -3.10
N GLN A 92 3.03 -14.48 -3.08
CA GLN A 92 2.29 -13.89 -4.20
C GLN A 92 2.72 -12.43 -4.40
N ARG A 93 3.22 -12.14 -5.59
CA ARG A 93 3.58 -10.77 -5.99
C ARG A 93 2.34 -10.04 -6.49
N LEU A 94 2.08 -8.85 -5.96
CA LEU A 94 0.95 -8.04 -6.39
C LEU A 94 1.22 -7.44 -7.78
N ARG A 95 0.31 -7.69 -8.72
CA ARG A 95 0.34 -7.06 -10.05
C ARG A 95 0.07 -5.57 -9.90
N THR A 96 1.05 -4.75 -10.27
CA THR A 96 1.10 -3.35 -9.85
C THR A 96 1.29 -2.41 -11.03
N VAL A 97 0.55 -1.31 -11.04
CA VAL A 97 0.78 -0.15 -11.90
C VAL A 97 1.30 1.01 -11.07
N ILE A 98 2.39 1.65 -11.52
CA ILE A 98 2.90 2.87 -10.90
C ILE A 98 2.54 4.07 -11.79
N MET A 99 1.78 5.01 -11.24
CA MET A 99 1.39 6.24 -11.92
C MET A 99 2.29 7.40 -11.49
N VAL A 100 2.81 8.14 -12.47
CA VAL A 100 3.74 9.25 -12.26
C VAL A 100 3.39 10.46 -13.11
N SER A 101 3.88 11.65 -12.74
CA SER A 101 3.92 12.83 -13.61
C SER A 101 5.36 13.19 -13.95
N LYS A 102 5.90 14.28 -13.40
CA LYS A 102 7.25 14.79 -13.76
C LYS A 102 8.35 14.44 -12.75
N PHE A 103 7.99 14.10 -11.53
CA PHE A 103 8.96 13.85 -10.46
C PHE A 103 9.34 12.36 -10.40
N ALA A 104 10.64 12.10 -10.53
CA ALA A 104 11.15 10.73 -10.68
C ALA A 104 11.51 10.02 -9.38
N HIS A 105 11.69 10.74 -8.27
CA HIS A 105 12.31 10.19 -7.06
C HIS A 105 11.55 9.00 -6.47
N CYS A 106 10.22 9.09 -6.34
CA CYS A 106 9.41 7.96 -5.85
C CYS A 106 9.39 6.78 -6.82
N LEU A 107 9.28 7.04 -8.13
CA LEU A 107 9.34 5.99 -9.15
C LEU A 107 10.66 5.23 -9.08
N ASN A 108 11.77 5.96 -9.14
CA ASN A 108 13.11 5.35 -9.13
C ASN A 108 13.36 4.55 -7.85
N ASP A 109 12.95 5.03 -6.69
CA ASP A 109 13.09 4.34 -5.41
C ASP A 109 12.27 3.03 -5.39
N LEU A 110 11.01 3.05 -5.84
CA LEU A 110 10.17 1.85 -5.92
C LEU A 110 10.74 0.81 -6.89
N LEU A 111 11.17 1.23 -8.09
CA LEU A 111 11.77 0.33 -9.07
C LEU A 111 13.07 -0.29 -8.55
N PHE A 112 13.92 0.51 -7.91
CA PHE A 112 15.16 0.02 -7.30
C PHE A 112 14.88 -1.00 -6.20
N ARG A 113 14.03 -0.68 -5.23
CA ARG A 113 13.67 -1.61 -4.12
C ARG A 113 13.04 -2.90 -4.62
N ASN A 114 12.19 -2.81 -5.64
CA ASN A 114 11.61 -3.99 -6.26
C ASN A 114 12.68 -4.85 -6.97
N SER A 115 13.65 -4.23 -7.64
CA SER A 115 14.73 -4.96 -8.35
C SER A 115 15.66 -5.72 -7.41
N ILE A 116 15.82 -5.28 -6.17
CA ILE A 116 16.64 -5.94 -5.14
C ILE A 116 15.82 -6.85 -4.20
N GLY A 117 14.50 -7.02 -4.46
CA GLY A 117 13.63 -7.92 -3.71
C GLY A 117 13.12 -7.37 -2.38
N GLU A 118 13.20 -6.06 -2.12
CA GLU A 118 12.63 -5.42 -0.93
C GLU A 118 11.11 -5.22 -1.01
N LEU A 119 10.56 -5.25 -2.22
CA LEU A 119 9.11 -5.15 -2.46
C LEU A 119 8.62 -6.41 -3.16
N ASN A 120 7.44 -6.88 -2.76
CA ASN A 120 6.82 -8.08 -3.35
C ASN A 120 5.83 -7.68 -4.45
N LEU A 121 6.35 -7.05 -5.53
CA LEU A 121 5.54 -6.52 -6.63
C LEU A 121 5.92 -7.12 -7.97
N ASP A 122 4.90 -7.40 -8.80
CA ASP A 122 5.03 -7.57 -10.23
C ASP A 122 4.62 -6.26 -10.90
N ILE A 123 5.60 -5.42 -11.27
CA ILE A 123 5.33 -4.10 -11.85
C ILE A 123 5.03 -4.26 -13.33
N VAL A 124 3.73 -4.30 -13.67
CA VAL A 124 3.22 -4.54 -15.03
C VAL A 124 3.48 -3.34 -15.94
N ALA A 125 3.31 -2.12 -15.44
CA ALA A 125 3.57 -0.91 -16.20
C ALA A 125 3.81 0.31 -15.31
N VAL A 126 4.56 1.28 -15.86
CA VAL A 126 4.56 2.66 -15.41
C VAL A 126 3.66 3.47 -16.33
N VAL A 127 2.67 4.16 -15.76
CA VAL A 127 1.73 5.03 -16.49
C VAL A 127 2.05 6.48 -16.18
N SER A 128 2.13 7.34 -17.19
CA SER A 128 2.41 8.77 -16.99
C SER A 128 1.63 9.66 -17.94
N ASN A 129 1.23 10.83 -17.44
CA ASN A 129 0.67 11.90 -18.28
C ASN A 129 1.74 12.77 -18.95
N HIS A 130 3.04 12.45 -18.75
CA HIS A 130 4.19 13.07 -19.38
C HIS A 130 5.17 12.00 -19.92
N PRO A 131 5.88 12.24 -21.02
CA PRO A 131 6.79 11.25 -21.61
C PRO A 131 8.15 11.15 -20.89
N ASP A 132 8.48 12.09 -20.01
CA ASP A 132 9.84 12.36 -19.51
C ASP A 132 10.50 11.18 -18.77
N LEU A 133 9.68 10.36 -18.09
CA LEU A 133 10.19 9.30 -17.21
C LEU A 133 10.29 7.91 -17.87
N GLY A 134 10.01 7.80 -19.17
CA GLY A 134 10.08 6.53 -19.90
C GLY A 134 11.44 5.85 -19.77
N ARG A 135 12.55 6.63 -19.90
CA ARG A 135 13.91 6.08 -19.78
C ARG A 135 14.21 5.44 -18.42
N ILE A 136 13.57 5.91 -17.36
CA ILE A 136 13.73 5.31 -16.03
C ILE A 136 13.03 3.95 -15.99
N ALA A 137 11.79 3.86 -16.47
CA ALA A 137 11.08 2.60 -16.56
C ALA A 137 11.83 1.58 -17.42
N ASP A 138 12.31 2.01 -18.60
CA ASP A 138 13.09 1.18 -19.54
C ASP A 138 14.36 0.62 -18.90
N SER A 139 15.06 1.41 -18.06
CA SER A 139 16.29 0.95 -17.39
C SER A 139 16.08 -0.20 -16.40
N TYR A 140 14.83 -0.41 -15.95
CA TYR A 140 14.42 -1.55 -15.11
C TYR A 140 13.64 -2.62 -15.90
N GLY A 141 13.52 -2.47 -17.22
CA GLY A 141 12.76 -3.39 -18.07
C GLY A 141 11.25 -3.35 -17.86
N VAL A 142 10.71 -2.26 -17.30
CA VAL A 142 9.28 -2.09 -17.04
C VAL A 142 8.63 -1.32 -18.19
N PRO A 143 7.51 -1.82 -18.75
CA PRO A 143 6.76 -1.14 -19.81
C PRO A 143 6.33 0.28 -19.39
N PHE A 144 6.53 1.27 -20.27
CA PHE A 144 6.08 2.64 -20.04
C PHE A 144 4.91 2.99 -20.94
N ARG A 145 3.80 3.47 -20.35
CA ARG A 145 2.60 3.89 -21.07
C ARG A 145 2.38 5.39 -20.89
N HIS A 146 2.54 6.16 -21.95
CA HIS A 146 2.22 7.58 -21.95
C HIS A 146 0.74 7.79 -22.27
N ILE A 147 -0.03 8.28 -21.29
CA ILE A 147 -1.45 8.63 -21.43
C ILE A 147 -1.59 10.13 -21.18
N PRO A 148 -1.51 10.97 -22.23
CA PRO A 148 -1.63 12.42 -22.08
C PRO A 148 -2.95 12.82 -21.48
N LEU A 149 -2.91 13.75 -20.53
CA LEU A 149 -4.11 14.19 -19.82
C LEU A 149 -4.29 15.72 -19.92
N THR A 150 -5.43 16.10 -20.43
CA THR A 150 -5.97 17.45 -20.44
C THR A 150 -7.36 17.44 -19.80
N LYS A 151 -7.98 18.61 -19.63
CA LYS A 151 -9.36 18.67 -19.12
C LYS A 151 -10.33 17.88 -20.01
N ASP A 152 -10.17 17.97 -21.33
CA ASP A 152 -11.08 17.35 -22.30
C ASP A 152 -10.81 15.83 -22.47
N THR A 153 -9.56 15.39 -22.26
CA THR A 153 -9.18 13.99 -22.43
C THR A 153 -9.22 13.18 -21.13
N LYS A 154 -9.48 13.81 -19.97
CA LYS A 154 -9.47 13.13 -18.66
C LYS A 154 -10.39 11.90 -18.61
N PRO A 155 -11.68 11.94 -19.06
CA PRO A 155 -12.53 10.75 -19.02
C PRO A 155 -11.96 9.59 -19.83
N ARG A 156 -11.38 9.87 -21.00
CA ARG A 156 -10.74 8.86 -21.84
C ARG A 156 -9.46 8.29 -21.22
N ALA A 157 -8.66 9.14 -20.60
CA ALA A 157 -7.44 8.71 -19.91
C ALA A 157 -7.75 7.80 -18.70
N GLU A 158 -8.78 8.14 -17.93
CA GLU A 158 -9.23 7.32 -16.79
C GLU A 158 -9.86 6.00 -17.26
N ALA A 159 -10.62 5.99 -18.37
CA ALA A 159 -11.12 4.76 -18.97
C ALA A 159 -9.98 3.85 -19.42
N ALA A 160 -8.96 4.39 -20.09
CA ALA A 160 -7.79 3.61 -20.52
C ALA A 160 -7.00 3.02 -19.31
N LEU A 161 -6.96 3.73 -18.19
CA LEU A 161 -6.39 3.18 -16.95
C LEU A 161 -7.23 2.04 -16.40
N LEU A 162 -8.55 2.18 -16.36
CA LEU A 162 -9.44 1.12 -15.89
C LEU A 162 -9.41 -0.12 -16.79
N ASP A 163 -9.32 0.07 -18.11
CA ASP A 163 -9.12 -1.03 -19.05
C ASP A 163 -7.80 -1.75 -18.74
N LEU A 164 -6.71 -1.02 -18.53
CA LEU A 164 -5.43 -1.60 -18.11
C LEU A 164 -5.54 -2.38 -16.80
N VAL A 165 -6.22 -1.80 -15.80
CA VAL A 165 -6.41 -2.43 -14.48
C VAL A 165 -7.18 -3.75 -14.61
N ARG A 166 -8.20 -3.79 -15.46
CA ARG A 166 -9.01 -4.98 -15.69
C ARG A 166 -8.27 -6.01 -16.54
N ASP A 167 -7.72 -5.58 -17.69
CA ASP A 167 -7.17 -6.49 -18.71
C ASP A 167 -5.85 -7.13 -18.25
N GLU A 168 -5.14 -6.49 -17.31
CA GLU A 168 -3.89 -7.00 -16.72
C GLU A 168 -4.07 -7.50 -15.27
N ASP A 169 -5.30 -7.66 -14.79
CA ASP A 169 -5.60 -8.11 -13.42
C ASP A 169 -4.77 -7.37 -12.36
N ILE A 170 -4.78 -6.04 -12.38
CA ILE A 170 -3.95 -5.22 -11.49
C ILE A 170 -4.52 -5.24 -10.06
N ASP A 171 -3.70 -5.64 -9.10
CA ASP A 171 -4.02 -5.67 -7.67
C ASP A 171 -3.80 -4.31 -7.00
N LEU A 172 -2.75 -3.56 -7.41
CA LEU A 172 -2.34 -2.33 -6.76
C LEU A 172 -2.03 -1.22 -7.76
N VAL A 173 -2.56 -0.03 -7.50
CA VAL A 173 -2.22 1.21 -8.22
C VAL A 173 -1.47 2.15 -7.27
N ILE A 174 -0.26 2.57 -7.63
CA ILE A 174 0.56 3.47 -6.81
C ILE A 174 0.65 4.83 -7.49
N LEU A 175 0.16 5.87 -6.84
CA LEU A 175 0.29 7.26 -7.29
C LEU A 175 1.61 7.84 -6.74
N ALA A 176 2.71 7.58 -7.47
CA ALA A 176 4.06 8.02 -7.12
C ALA A 176 4.32 9.43 -7.64
N ARG A 177 3.73 10.44 -7.01
CA ARG A 177 3.72 11.84 -7.48
C ARG A 177 2.95 12.02 -8.79
N TYR A 178 1.84 11.34 -8.94
CA TYR A 178 0.88 11.59 -10.01
C TYR A 178 0.05 12.83 -9.68
N MET A 179 0.40 13.96 -10.30
CA MET A 179 -0.12 15.29 -9.94
C MET A 179 -1.48 15.60 -10.59
N GLN A 180 -2.35 14.61 -10.68
CA GLN A 180 -3.71 14.73 -11.22
C GLN A 180 -4.73 14.22 -10.21
N ILE A 181 -5.83 14.92 -10.09
CA ILE A 181 -6.96 14.49 -9.27
C ILE A 181 -7.73 13.42 -10.03
N LEU A 182 -7.93 12.26 -9.44
CA LEU A 182 -8.77 11.20 -10.00
C LEU A 182 -10.26 11.57 -9.85
N SER A 183 -11.10 11.06 -10.75
CA SER A 183 -12.55 11.21 -10.60
C SER A 183 -13.07 10.31 -9.46
N ASP A 184 -14.22 10.71 -8.89
CA ASP A 184 -14.90 9.91 -7.86
C ASP A 184 -15.20 8.48 -8.32
N THR A 185 -15.56 8.33 -9.60
CA THR A 185 -15.83 7.03 -10.21
C THR A 185 -14.58 6.16 -10.19
N LEU A 186 -13.43 6.71 -10.60
CA LEU A 186 -12.15 5.99 -10.60
C LEU A 186 -11.70 5.65 -9.16
N CYS A 187 -11.82 6.61 -8.23
CA CYS A 187 -11.50 6.38 -6.82
C CYS A 187 -12.33 5.24 -6.21
N LYS A 188 -13.64 5.17 -6.51
CA LYS A 188 -14.51 4.09 -6.04
C LYS A 188 -14.11 2.72 -6.60
N GLN A 189 -13.72 2.66 -7.88
CA GLN A 189 -13.30 1.40 -8.51
C GLN A 189 -11.93 0.91 -8.02
N LEU A 190 -11.09 1.83 -7.53
CA LEU A 190 -9.77 1.53 -6.97
C LEU A 190 -9.76 1.52 -5.43
N ALA A 191 -10.94 1.54 -4.78
CA ALA A 191 -11.03 1.58 -3.32
C ALA A 191 -10.27 0.41 -2.67
N GLY A 192 -9.44 0.72 -1.68
CA GLY A 192 -8.62 -0.26 -0.95
C GLY A 192 -7.37 -0.76 -1.70
N ARG A 193 -7.23 -0.44 -2.99
CA ARG A 193 -6.10 -0.88 -3.83
C ARG A 193 -5.40 0.26 -4.60
N ALA A 194 -5.55 1.50 -4.15
CA ALA A 194 -4.78 2.63 -4.65
C ALA A 194 -4.11 3.37 -3.51
N ILE A 195 -2.79 3.56 -3.59
CA ILE A 195 -1.98 4.26 -2.58
C ILE A 195 -1.41 5.52 -3.20
N ASN A 196 -1.60 6.66 -2.54
CA ASN A 196 -1.04 7.95 -2.94
C ASN A 196 0.04 8.42 -1.97
N ILE A 197 1.06 9.08 -2.50
CA ILE A 197 2.00 9.87 -1.70
C ILE A 197 1.65 11.35 -1.78
N HIS A 198 1.25 11.92 -0.66
CA HIS A 198 1.02 13.34 -0.50
C HIS A 198 2.24 14.00 0.14
N HIS A 199 2.70 15.11 -0.46
CA HIS A 199 3.96 15.79 -0.11
C HIS A 199 3.80 16.78 1.04
N SER A 200 2.98 16.44 2.05
CA SER A 200 2.88 17.14 3.33
C SER A 200 2.41 16.21 4.45
N MET A 201 2.43 16.74 5.67
CA MET A 201 1.83 16.08 6.84
C MET A 201 0.32 16.31 6.85
N LEU A 202 -0.45 15.37 6.33
CA LEU A 202 -1.91 15.43 6.44
C LEU A 202 -2.34 15.35 7.92
N PRO A 203 -3.36 16.10 8.32
CA PRO A 203 -4.24 16.97 7.51
C PRO A 203 -3.70 18.39 7.28
N SER A 204 -2.44 18.70 7.62
CA SER A 204 -1.84 20.02 7.51
C SER A 204 -1.30 20.30 6.09
N PHE A 205 -1.26 21.59 5.70
CA PHE A 205 -0.66 22.07 4.44
C PHE A 205 -1.25 21.42 3.19
N LYS A 206 -2.58 21.28 3.13
CA LYS A 206 -3.29 20.85 1.93
C LYS A 206 -3.12 21.85 0.78
N GLY A 207 -3.17 21.36 -0.44
CA GLY A 207 -3.16 22.16 -1.67
C GLY A 207 -1.77 22.38 -2.26
N ALA A 208 -1.61 23.48 -3.01
CA ALA A 208 -0.41 23.74 -3.81
C ALA A 208 0.78 24.25 -2.99
N LYS A 209 2.01 23.85 -3.38
CA LYS A 209 3.28 24.35 -2.82
C LYS A 209 3.41 24.22 -1.30
N PRO A 210 3.17 23.05 -0.68
CA PRO A 210 3.18 22.90 0.78
C PRO A 210 4.51 23.26 1.42
N TYR A 211 5.66 23.02 0.77
CA TYR A 211 6.97 23.42 1.29
C TYR A 211 7.17 24.93 1.36
N HIS A 212 6.59 25.70 0.43
CA HIS A 212 6.61 27.18 0.52
C HIS A 212 5.71 27.66 1.65
N GLN A 213 4.55 27.03 1.85
CA GLN A 213 3.69 27.37 2.99
C GLN A 213 4.37 27.03 4.33
N ALA A 214 5.04 25.88 4.41
CA ALA A 214 5.79 25.43 5.58
C ALA A 214 6.94 26.42 5.91
N HIS A 215 7.70 26.85 4.90
CA HIS A 215 8.75 27.84 5.04
C HIS A 215 8.21 29.18 5.56
N ALA A 216 7.15 29.71 4.91
CA ALA A 216 6.54 30.99 5.32
C ALA A 216 6.03 30.98 6.77
N ARG A 217 5.61 29.80 7.29
CA ARG A 217 5.17 29.63 8.68
C ARG A 217 6.31 29.32 9.65
N GLY A 218 7.54 29.13 9.17
CA GLY A 218 8.70 28.82 10.01
C GLY A 218 8.56 27.52 10.79
N VAL A 219 7.96 26.49 10.18
CA VAL A 219 7.76 25.18 10.81
C VAL A 219 9.08 24.52 11.17
N LYS A 220 9.06 23.61 12.14
CA LYS A 220 10.23 22.85 12.59
C LYS A 220 10.27 21.43 12.07
N PHE A 221 9.19 20.98 11.42
CA PHE A 221 9.07 19.69 10.77
C PHE A 221 8.35 19.84 9.44
N ILE A 222 8.84 19.14 8.45
CA ILE A 222 8.14 18.84 7.20
C ILE A 222 7.97 17.34 7.09
N GLY A 223 7.19 16.85 6.14
CA GLY A 223 7.02 15.43 5.96
C GLY A 223 6.17 15.09 4.76
N ALA A 224 5.84 13.81 4.66
CA ALA A 224 5.00 13.26 3.63
C ALA A 224 4.04 12.24 4.24
N THR A 225 2.91 12.01 3.57
CA THR A 225 1.88 11.08 3.99
C THR A 225 1.54 10.12 2.86
N ALA A 226 1.70 8.83 3.09
CA ALA A 226 1.15 7.78 2.22
C ALA A 226 -0.22 7.35 2.76
N HIS A 227 -1.23 7.35 1.90
CA HIS A 227 -2.60 7.04 2.28
C HIS A 227 -3.33 6.30 1.16
N TYR A 228 -4.40 5.59 1.49
CA TYR A 228 -5.30 5.05 0.47
C TYR A 228 -6.06 6.17 -0.22
N VAL A 229 -6.30 6.00 -1.51
CA VAL A 229 -7.08 6.96 -2.30
C VAL A 229 -8.57 6.77 -2.03
N THR A 230 -9.26 7.89 -1.81
CA THR A 230 -10.71 7.98 -1.69
C THR A 230 -11.26 9.06 -2.62
N ALA A 231 -12.60 9.18 -2.73
CA ALA A 231 -13.23 10.24 -3.51
C ALA A 231 -12.92 11.63 -2.92
N ASP A 232 -12.78 11.71 -1.61
CA ASP A 232 -12.41 12.95 -0.93
C ASP A 232 -10.89 13.13 -1.04
N LEU A 233 -10.49 14.22 -1.69
CA LEU A 233 -9.09 14.51 -1.99
C LEU A 233 -8.24 14.60 -0.72
N ASP A 234 -7.18 13.78 -0.64
CA ASP A 234 -6.22 13.73 0.45
C ASP A 234 -6.85 13.43 1.84
N GLU A 235 -8.04 12.79 1.88
CA GLU A 235 -8.76 12.44 3.11
C GLU A 235 -8.81 10.93 3.39
N GLY A 236 -8.19 10.12 2.54
CA GLY A 236 -8.21 8.67 2.69
C GLY A 236 -7.39 8.16 3.90
N PRO A 237 -7.62 6.90 4.31
CA PRO A 237 -6.95 6.30 5.46
C PRO A 237 -5.42 6.39 5.36
N ILE A 238 -4.80 7.00 6.35
CA ILE A 238 -3.34 7.19 6.41
C ILE A 238 -2.68 5.85 6.72
N ILE A 239 -1.67 5.48 5.91
CA ILE A 239 -0.88 4.26 6.09
C ILE A 239 0.43 4.59 6.80
N GLU A 240 1.15 5.60 6.32
CA GLU A 240 2.46 5.97 6.84
C GLU A 240 2.69 7.48 6.74
N GLN A 241 3.44 8.00 7.70
CA GLN A 241 3.88 9.39 7.70
C GLN A 241 5.36 9.47 8.07
N GLU A 242 6.14 10.15 7.25
CA GLU A 242 7.57 10.40 7.52
C GLU A 242 7.78 11.86 7.84
N LEU A 243 8.52 12.12 8.91
CA LEU A 243 8.86 13.46 9.40
C LEU A 243 10.35 13.76 9.27
N ILE A 244 10.67 14.97 8.83
CA ILE A 244 12.04 15.48 8.79
C ILE A 244 12.10 16.79 9.58
N ARG A 245 13.06 16.86 10.52
CA ARG A 245 13.34 18.10 11.24
C ARG A 245 14.02 19.09 10.32
N VAL A 246 13.53 20.34 10.36
CA VAL A 246 14.05 21.46 9.58
C VAL A 246 14.21 22.69 10.45
N ASP A 247 14.92 23.69 9.97
CA ASP A 247 15.12 24.96 10.64
C ASP A 247 15.01 26.13 9.66
N HIS A 248 15.25 27.36 10.19
CA HIS A 248 15.10 28.61 9.45
C HIS A 248 16.19 28.87 8.41
N SER A 249 17.27 28.07 8.40
CA SER A 249 18.38 28.25 7.46
C SER A 249 18.09 27.71 6.07
N LEU A 250 17.07 26.81 5.97
CA LEU A 250 16.71 26.14 4.73
C LEU A 250 15.77 27.00 3.89
N SER A 251 16.12 27.21 2.62
CA SER A 251 15.23 27.82 1.63
C SER A 251 14.04 26.90 1.27
N PRO A 252 12.96 27.43 0.66
CA PRO A 252 11.84 26.59 0.17
C PRO A 252 12.27 25.44 -0.74
N ASP A 253 13.26 25.65 -1.62
CA ASP A 253 13.77 24.63 -2.51
C ASP A 253 14.56 23.53 -1.78
N GLN A 254 15.32 23.92 -0.74
CA GLN A 254 15.99 22.97 0.15
C GLN A 254 15.00 22.17 0.98
N LEU A 255 13.92 22.80 1.46
CA LEU A 255 12.81 22.08 2.11
C LEU A 255 12.18 21.08 1.16
N ALA A 256 11.92 21.46 -0.10
CA ALA A 256 11.38 20.54 -1.11
C ALA A 256 12.37 19.39 -1.42
N ALA A 257 13.68 19.65 -1.43
CA ALA A 257 14.68 18.59 -1.61
C ALA A 257 14.67 17.58 -0.46
N ARG A 258 14.63 18.06 0.80
CA ARG A 258 14.46 17.18 1.98
C ARG A 258 13.13 16.44 1.98
N GLY A 259 12.06 17.11 1.57
CA GLY A 259 10.74 16.51 1.46
C GLY A 259 10.69 15.30 0.53
N ARG A 260 11.47 15.30 -0.57
CA ARG A 260 11.55 14.13 -1.46
C ARG A 260 12.08 12.87 -0.76
N GLU A 261 12.96 13.01 0.23
CA GLU A 261 13.44 11.89 1.05
C GLU A 261 12.32 11.31 1.93
N ALA A 262 11.49 12.19 2.51
CA ALA A 262 10.31 11.75 3.27
C ALA A 262 9.29 11.04 2.37
N GLU A 263 9.04 11.59 1.17
CA GLU A 263 8.10 11.02 0.20
C GLU A 263 8.50 9.59 -0.22
N THR A 264 9.78 9.36 -0.54
CA THR A 264 10.27 8.02 -0.94
C THR A 264 10.13 7.03 0.20
N ARG A 265 10.53 7.40 1.43
CA ARG A 265 10.46 6.50 2.59
C ARG A 265 9.03 6.14 2.97
N ALA A 266 8.14 7.14 3.06
CA ALA A 266 6.75 6.91 3.42
C ALA A 266 6.05 6.03 2.39
N LEU A 267 6.23 6.31 1.08
CA LEU A 267 5.61 5.53 0.03
C LEU A 267 6.13 4.10 -0.01
N ALA A 268 7.45 3.90 0.06
CA ALA A 268 8.04 2.56 0.02
C ALA A 268 7.57 1.69 1.19
N ARG A 269 7.50 2.24 2.42
CA ARG A 269 6.98 1.51 3.59
C ARG A 269 5.50 1.18 3.44
N ALA A 270 4.68 2.13 3.00
CA ALA A 270 3.25 1.90 2.81
C ALA A 270 2.99 0.81 1.75
N VAL A 271 3.70 0.84 0.64
CA VAL A 271 3.62 -0.17 -0.43
C VAL A 271 4.07 -1.54 0.08
N ARG A 272 5.18 -1.60 0.80
CA ARG A 272 5.67 -2.84 1.40
C ARG A 272 4.64 -3.44 2.36
N TRP A 273 4.11 -2.66 3.31
CA TRP A 273 3.12 -3.16 4.27
C TRP A 273 1.83 -3.62 3.59
N HIS A 274 1.41 -2.93 2.53
CA HIS A 274 0.26 -3.36 1.74
C HIS A 274 0.54 -4.70 1.06
N SER A 275 1.67 -4.85 0.37
CA SER A 275 2.03 -6.08 -0.33
C SER A 275 2.31 -7.28 0.60
N GLU A 276 2.66 -7.02 1.87
CA GLU A 276 2.85 -8.04 2.90
C GLU A 276 1.56 -8.32 3.72
N ASN A 277 0.39 -7.78 3.32
CA ASN A 277 -0.87 -7.92 4.05
C ASN A 277 -0.74 -7.51 5.53
N ARG A 278 -0.15 -6.33 5.78
CA ARG A 278 0.09 -5.79 7.13
C ARG A 278 -0.87 -4.67 7.54
N ILE A 279 -1.82 -4.31 6.68
CA ILE A 279 -2.69 -3.15 6.88
C ILE A 279 -4.14 -3.59 6.98
N ALA A 280 -4.74 -3.40 8.15
CA ALA A 280 -6.18 -3.49 8.32
C ALA A 280 -6.80 -2.08 8.28
N VAL A 281 -7.89 -1.92 7.53
CA VAL A 281 -8.61 -0.64 7.41
C VAL A 281 -9.86 -0.66 8.26
N ILE A 282 -10.08 0.40 9.04
CA ILE A 282 -11.30 0.60 9.82
C ILE A 282 -11.83 2.03 9.63
N GLY A 283 -12.93 2.16 8.89
CA GLY A 283 -13.45 3.48 8.50
C GLY A 283 -12.36 4.29 7.78
N ASN A 284 -12.00 5.46 8.30
CA ASN A 284 -10.96 6.32 7.74
C ASN A 284 -9.60 6.20 8.47
N ARG A 285 -9.30 5.06 9.06
CA ARG A 285 -8.03 4.79 9.77
C ARG A 285 -7.46 3.45 9.36
N THR A 286 -6.16 3.27 9.61
CA THR A 286 -5.50 1.97 9.45
C THR A 286 -4.95 1.48 10.78
N VAL A 287 -4.87 0.16 10.91
CA VAL A 287 -4.02 -0.53 11.88
C VAL A 287 -2.92 -1.22 11.08
N VAL A 288 -1.68 -0.87 11.36
CA VAL A 288 -0.52 -1.41 10.65
C VAL A 288 0.24 -2.34 11.59
N PHE A 289 0.62 -3.50 11.09
CA PHE A 289 1.47 -4.50 11.77
C PHE A 289 2.89 -4.43 11.19
N PRO A 290 3.78 -3.55 11.72
CA PRO A 290 5.09 -3.26 11.12
C PRO A 290 6.10 -4.42 11.24
#